data_c385ae5cfafbcfdc67143b2fb337c988
#
_entry.id   c385ae5cfafbcfdc67143b2fb337c988
#
_cell.length_a   1.000
_cell.length_b   1.000
_cell.length_c   1.000
_cell.angle_alpha   90.00
_cell.angle_beta   90.00
_cell.angle_gamma   90.00
#
_symmetry.space_group_name_H-M   'P 1'
#
loop_
_entity.id
_entity.type
_entity.pdbx_description
1 polymer ?
#
loop_
_entity_poly.entity_id
_entity_poly.type
_entity_poly.pdbx_seq_one_letter_code
_entity_poly.pdbx_strand_id
1 'polypeptide(L)'
;LGTSPNVIKVLNSFTHSLNRYPPQVSDDLIISIAKRYSLNKKKIILGNGSDELISIITQAFLEPTDEAIYTEFGFLQFPQATHRL
;
A
#
# COMPACT_ATOMS: atom_id res chain seq x y z
N LEU A 1 -8.38 -15.14 13.63
CA LEU A 1 -8.39 -13.76 14.09
C LEU A 1 -9.29 -12.97 13.16
N GLY A 2 -10.26 -12.22 13.71
CA GLY A 2 -11.18 -11.41 12.92
C GLY A 2 -10.72 -9.94 12.81
N THR A 3 -11.57 -9.12 12.18
CA THR A 3 -11.35 -7.68 12.06
C THR A 3 -11.42 -7.00 13.44
N SER A 4 -10.55 -6.04 13.68
CA SER A 4 -10.56 -5.26 14.93
C SER A 4 -11.93 -4.60 15.17
N PRO A 5 -12.50 -4.67 16.40
CA PRO A 5 -13.76 -4.02 16.72
C PRO A 5 -13.76 -2.51 16.44
N ASN A 6 -12.62 -1.84 16.60
CA ASN A 6 -12.50 -0.43 16.29
C ASN A 6 -12.59 -0.15 14.78
N VAL A 7 -12.05 -1.03 13.94
CA VAL A 7 -12.19 -0.94 12.48
C VAL A 7 -13.64 -1.12 12.07
N ILE A 8 -14.37 -2.08 12.67
CA ILE A 8 -15.79 -2.29 12.41
C ILE A 8 -16.61 -1.04 12.74
N LYS A 9 -16.34 -0.39 13.88
CA LYS A 9 -17.01 0.87 14.25
C LYS A 9 -16.77 1.97 13.22
N VAL A 10 -15.53 2.12 12.76
CA VAL A 10 -15.18 3.13 11.75
C VAL A 10 -15.87 2.82 10.42
N LEU A 11 -15.85 1.57 9.96
CA LEU A 11 -16.54 1.17 8.72
C LEU A 11 -18.04 1.49 8.77
N ASN A 12 -18.71 1.19 9.87
CA ASN A 12 -20.13 1.50 10.05
C ASN A 12 -20.42 3.00 10.00
N SER A 13 -19.51 3.85 10.49
CA SER A 13 -19.66 5.30 10.41
C SER A 13 -19.43 5.86 9.00
N PHE A 14 -18.68 5.15 8.15
CA PHE A 14 -18.36 5.58 6.79
C PHE A 14 -19.40 5.20 5.73
N THR A 15 -20.38 4.38 6.06
CA THR A 15 -21.37 3.86 5.10
C THR A 15 -22.10 4.98 4.32
N HIS A 16 -22.29 6.14 4.93
CA HIS A 16 -22.99 7.28 4.31
C HIS A 16 -22.11 8.12 3.36
N SER A 17 -20.81 7.84 3.27
CA SER A 17 -19.85 8.61 2.48
C SER A 17 -19.07 7.79 1.45
N LEU A 18 -19.47 6.54 1.22
CA LEU A 18 -18.82 5.61 0.28
C LEU A 18 -18.85 6.08 -1.19
N ASN A 19 -19.76 6.97 -1.53
CA ASN A 19 -19.89 7.55 -2.87
C ASN A 19 -18.90 8.68 -3.15
N ARG A 20 -18.07 9.06 -2.19
CA ARG A 20 -17.07 10.11 -2.37
C ARG A 20 -15.75 9.52 -2.82
N TYR A 21 -15.11 10.16 -3.79
CA TYR A 21 -13.74 9.84 -4.15
C TYR A 21 -12.82 10.02 -2.93
N PRO A 22 -11.86 9.11 -2.70
CA PRO A 22 -10.81 9.35 -1.72
C PRO A 22 -9.99 10.56 -2.12
N PRO A 23 -9.43 11.33 -1.19
CA PRO A 23 -8.44 12.36 -1.51
C PRO A 23 -7.26 11.72 -2.26
N GLN A 24 -6.67 12.46 -3.21
CA GLN A 24 -5.52 11.97 -3.98
C GLN A 24 -4.35 11.51 -3.11
N VAL A 25 -4.21 12.13 -1.95
CA VAL A 25 -3.25 11.72 -0.92
C VAL A 25 -3.99 11.69 0.41
N SER A 26 -3.98 10.54 1.08
CA SER A 26 -4.53 10.43 2.44
C SER A 26 -3.56 11.02 3.45
N ASP A 27 -3.49 12.35 3.51
CA ASP A 27 -2.57 13.07 4.40
C ASP A 27 -2.74 12.64 5.87
N ASP A 28 -3.98 12.42 6.32
CA ASP A 28 -4.25 12.01 7.70
C ASP A 28 -3.61 10.67 8.07
N LEU A 29 -3.66 9.69 7.15
CA LEU A 29 -3.03 8.40 7.37
C LEU A 29 -1.50 8.51 7.34
N ILE A 30 -0.93 9.25 6.40
CA ILE A 30 0.51 9.50 6.32
C ILE A 30 1.01 10.21 7.59
N ILE A 31 0.29 11.23 8.06
CA ILE A 31 0.63 11.96 9.30
C ILE A 31 0.58 11.01 10.51
N SER A 32 -0.44 10.17 10.59
CA SER A 32 -0.61 9.22 11.68
C SER A 32 0.51 8.17 11.71
N ILE A 33 0.89 7.63 10.55
CA ILE A 33 2.01 6.69 10.41
C ILE A 33 3.32 7.38 10.76
N ALA A 34 3.57 8.56 10.20
CA ALA A 34 4.77 9.33 10.45
C ALA A 34 4.98 9.61 11.95
N LYS A 35 3.91 10.03 12.63
CA LYS A 35 3.92 10.29 14.07
C LYS A 35 4.17 9.01 14.88
N ARG A 36 3.48 7.91 14.54
CA ARG A 36 3.58 6.66 15.29
C ARG A 36 4.96 6.04 15.21
N TYR A 37 5.63 6.12 14.07
CA TYR A 37 6.91 5.47 13.80
C TYR A 37 8.08 6.44 13.74
N SER A 38 7.87 7.73 14.07
CA SER A 38 8.89 8.78 14.02
C SER A 38 9.57 8.89 12.65
N LEU A 39 8.77 8.79 11.58
CA LEU A 39 9.23 8.84 10.20
C LEU A 39 8.98 10.20 9.55
N ASN A 40 9.78 10.53 8.56
CA ASN A 40 9.48 11.68 7.71
C ASN A 40 8.32 11.34 6.77
N LYS A 41 7.25 12.14 6.78
CA LYS A 41 6.07 11.95 5.93
C LYS A 41 6.37 11.88 4.43
N LYS A 42 7.44 12.54 3.96
CA LYS A 42 7.89 12.49 2.56
C LYS A 42 8.48 11.13 2.14
N LYS A 43 8.73 10.24 3.09
CA LYS A 43 9.26 8.89 2.86
C LYS A 43 8.19 7.81 2.99
N ILE A 44 6.92 8.20 3.03
CA ILE A 44 5.79 7.29 3.17
C ILE A 44 4.97 7.33 1.88
N ILE A 45 4.73 6.17 1.31
CA ILE A 45 3.83 5.96 0.18
C ILE A 45 2.68 5.07 0.64
N LEU A 46 1.48 5.38 0.22
CA LEU A 46 0.29 4.58 0.45
C LEU A 46 -0.15 3.92 -0.85
N GLY A 47 -0.79 2.76 -0.73
CA GLY A 47 -1.39 2.04 -1.84
C GLY A 47 -2.52 1.12 -1.37
N ASN A 48 -3.24 0.53 -2.32
CA ASN A 48 -4.31 -0.45 -2.05
C ASN A 48 -3.72 -1.82 -1.69
N GLY A 49 -3.04 -1.86 -0.55
CA GLY A 49 -2.32 -3.03 -0.08
C GLY A 49 -0.91 -3.15 -0.65
N SER A 50 -0.22 -4.20 -0.22
CA SER A 50 1.16 -4.48 -0.63
C SER A 50 1.29 -4.81 -2.12
N ASP A 51 0.27 -5.39 -2.74
CA ASP A 51 0.28 -5.77 -4.16
C ASP A 51 0.48 -4.55 -5.06
N GLU A 52 -0.27 -3.48 -4.81
CA GLU A 52 -0.11 -2.23 -5.55
C GLU A 52 1.25 -1.59 -5.28
N LEU A 53 1.70 -1.58 -4.02
CA LEU A 53 3.00 -1.01 -3.66
C LEU A 53 4.16 -1.76 -4.31
N ILE A 54 4.12 -3.09 -4.35
CA ILE A 54 5.13 -3.91 -5.06
C ILE A 54 5.13 -3.56 -6.55
N SER A 55 3.95 -3.45 -7.17
CA SER A 55 3.83 -3.07 -8.59
C SER A 55 4.39 -1.67 -8.86
N ILE A 56 4.08 -0.70 -8.00
CA ILE A 56 4.60 0.68 -8.13
C ILE A 56 6.12 0.70 -8.00
N ILE A 57 6.69 -0.01 -7.02
CA ILE A 57 8.14 -0.09 -6.82
C ILE A 57 8.82 -0.73 -8.04
N THR A 58 8.27 -1.83 -8.52
CA THR A 58 8.80 -2.53 -9.69
C THR A 58 8.84 -1.61 -10.91
N GLN A 59 7.73 -0.93 -11.22
CA GLN A 59 7.66 0.01 -12.35
C GLN A 59 8.54 1.25 -12.19
N ALA A 60 8.81 1.69 -10.96
CA ALA A 60 9.62 2.87 -10.72
C ALA A 60 11.13 2.61 -10.77
N PHE A 61 11.57 1.39 -10.54
CA PHE A 61 12.98 1.07 -10.36
C PHE A 61 13.55 0.04 -11.34
N LEU A 62 12.69 -0.70 -12.07
CA LEU A 62 13.15 -1.73 -13.01
C LEU A 62 12.83 -1.35 -14.46
N GLU A 63 13.79 -1.61 -15.33
CA GLU A 63 13.65 -1.57 -16.78
C GLU A 63 13.54 -3.02 -17.32
N PRO A 64 13.08 -3.26 -18.57
CA PRO A 64 12.89 -4.60 -19.13
C PRO A 64 14.15 -5.49 -19.16
N THR A 65 15.33 -4.90 -19.03
CA THR A 65 16.63 -5.61 -19.02
C THR A 65 17.22 -5.80 -17.63
N ASP A 66 16.54 -5.29 -16.59
CA ASP A 66 17.01 -5.42 -15.22
C ASP A 66 16.64 -6.79 -14.62
N GLU A 67 17.33 -7.14 -13.55
CA GLU A 67 17.11 -8.37 -12.80
C GLU A 67 16.57 -8.07 -11.39
N ALA A 68 15.61 -8.88 -10.95
CA ALA A 68 15.09 -8.83 -9.59
C ALA A 68 15.32 -10.16 -8.88
N ILE A 69 15.75 -10.08 -7.62
CA ILE A 69 15.96 -11.25 -6.77
C ILE A 69 14.83 -11.31 -5.74
N TYR A 70 14.17 -12.44 -5.67
CA TYR A 70 13.13 -12.73 -4.67
C TYR A 70 13.20 -14.18 -4.19
N THR A 71 12.57 -14.47 -3.06
CA THR A 71 12.58 -15.82 -2.47
C THR A 71 11.66 -16.76 -3.25
N GLU A 72 12.10 -18.00 -3.51
CA GLU A 72 11.36 -19.00 -4.25
C GLU A 72 9.98 -19.31 -3.65
N PHE A 73 9.91 -19.44 -2.33
CA PHE A 73 8.67 -19.67 -1.58
C PHE A 73 8.08 -18.39 -0.97
N GLY A 74 8.33 -17.25 -1.59
CA GLY A 74 7.84 -15.95 -1.14
C GLY A 74 6.44 -15.63 -1.66
N PHE A 75 6.03 -14.38 -1.43
CA PHE A 75 4.75 -13.88 -1.89
C PHE A 75 4.70 -13.79 -3.42
N LEU A 76 3.66 -14.37 -4.01
CA LEU A 76 3.51 -14.53 -5.47
C LEU A 76 3.55 -13.19 -6.25
N GLN A 77 3.22 -12.07 -5.61
CA GLN A 77 3.22 -10.76 -6.25
C GLN A 77 4.62 -10.33 -6.73
N PHE A 78 5.70 -10.76 -6.08
CA PHE A 78 7.06 -10.39 -6.50
C PHE A 78 7.38 -10.89 -7.92
N PRO A 79 7.26 -12.20 -8.24
CA PRO A 79 7.46 -12.66 -9.61
C PRO A 79 6.43 -12.05 -10.58
N GLN A 80 5.17 -11.93 -10.19
CA GLN A 80 4.15 -11.38 -11.08
C GLN A 80 4.42 -9.91 -11.46
N ALA A 81 4.83 -9.08 -10.52
CA ALA A 81 5.14 -7.68 -10.80
C ALA A 81 6.40 -7.55 -11.68
N THR A 82 7.42 -8.39 -11.45
CA THR A 82 8.66 -8.39 -12.21
C THR A 82 8.45 -8.85 -13.66
N HIS A 83 7.64 -9.89 -13.90
CA HIS A 83 7.39 -10.42 -15.24
C HIS A 83 6.41 -9.57 -16.10
N ARG A 84 5.81 -8.52 -15.54
CA ARG A 84 4.93 -7.59 -16.27
C ARG A 84 5.68 -6.44 -16.95
N LEU A 85 6.97 -6.31 -16.72
CA LEU A 85 7.86 -5.36 -17.39
C LEU A 85 8.40 -5.96 -18.68
#